data_ab40ed6264dcea7db783abadb98ffe3e
#
_entry.id   ab40ed6264dcea7db783abadb98ffe3e
#
_cell.length_a   1.000
_cell.length_b   1.000
_cell.length_c   1.000
_cell.angle_alpha   90.00
_cell.angle_beta   90.00
_cell.angle_gamma   90.00
#
_symmetry.space_group_name_H-M   'P 1'
#
loop_
_entity.id
_entity.type
_entity.pdbx_description
1 polymer ?
#
loop_
_entity_poly.entity_id
_entity_poly.type
_entity_poly.pdbx_seq_one_letter_code
_entity_poly.pdbx_strand_id
1 'polypeptide(L)'
;MKKFCLLFVLFFSVSVLDVTAQQDSTKPEKKSSSKSKIQYGLASFYSNKFNGRKTANGEIFSNQKLTAAHNTLPLGTYVRVTNLRNKRSVVVKINDRLHHKNKRIIDLSRAAATKLGFIKSGLTRVKVEVLGKKPPSK
;
A
#
# COMPACT_ATOMS: atom_id res chain seq x y z
N MET A 1 45.83 59.59 -60.86
CA MET A 1 44.53 59.38 -60.14
C MET A 1 44.47 57.97 -59.62
N LYS A 2 44.71 57.84 -58.33
CA LYS A 2 44.67 56.51 -57.71
C LYS A 2 43.31 56.37 -57.03
N LYS A 3 42.49 55.44 -57.56
CA LYS A 3 41.25 55.11 -56.97
C LYS A 3 41.51 54.12 -55.84
N PHE A 4 41.33 54.56 -54.63
CA PHE A 4 41.31 53.67 -53.47
C PHE A 4 39.96 52.90 -53.43
N CYS A 5 40.07 51.62 -53.67
CA CYS A 5 38.92 50.73 -53.41
C CYS A 5 38.90 50.35 -51.95
N LEU A 6 38.02 50.98 -51.17
CA LEU A 6 37.81 50.60 -49.79
C LEU A 6 36.96 49.34 -49.73
N LEU A 7 37.58 48.21 -49.43
CA LEU A 7 36.89 46.96 -49.25
C LEU A 7 36.31 46.97 -47.86
N PHE A 8 34.97 47.18 -47.77
CA PHE A 8 34.27 47.07 -46.53
C PHE A 8 34.00 45.60 -46.25
N VAL A 9 34.79 44.98 -45.39
CA VAL A 9 34.56 43.65 -44.92
C VAL A 9 33.51 43.76 -43.81
N LEU A 10 32.26 43.45 -44.14
CA LEU A 10 31.20 43.26 -43.15
C LEU A 10 31.46 41.95 -42.42
N PHE A 11 31.97 42.07 -41.21
CA PHE A 11 31.97 40.96 -40.27
C PHE A 11 30.53 40.71 -39.80
N PHE A 12 29.91 39.72 -40.38
CA PHE A 12 28.65 39.20 -39.87
C PHE A 12 28.98 38.30 -38.68
N SER A 13 28.91 38.84 -37.47
CA SER A 13 29.00 38.01 -36.27
C SER A 13 27.68 37.25 -36.12
N VAL A 14 27.72 36.03 -36.54
CA VAL A 14 26.64 35.06 -36.22
C VAL A 14 26.77 34.75 -34.75
N SER A 15 25.93 35.37 -33.91
CA SER A 15 25.74 34.94 -32.53
C SER A 15 25.02 33.62 -32.59
N VAL A 16 25.76 32.56 -32.41
CA VAL A 16 25.17 31.23 -32.12
C VAL A 16 24.56 31.34 -30.72
N LEU A 17 23.27 31.46 -30.68
CA LEU A 17 22.51 31.24 -29.45
C LEU A 17 22.58 29.73 -29.16
N ASP A 18 23.44 29.34 -28.25
CA ASP A 18 23.39 28.04 -27.62
C ASP A 18 22.07 27.93 -26.91
N VAL A 19 21.09 27.36 -27.60
CA VAL A 19 19.90 26.84 -26.97
C VAL A 19 20.33 25.58 -26.23
N THR A 20 20.73 25.74 -24.98
CA THR A 20 20.81 24.62 -24.03
C THR A 20 19.41 24.07 -23.90
N ALA A 21 19.14 23.05 -24.70
CA ALA A 21 18.02 22.20 -24.44
C ALA A 21 18.26 21.54 -23.07
N GLN A 22 17.58 22.06 -22.04
CA GLN A 22 17.42 21.32 -20.80
C GLN A 22 16.69 20.05 -21.18
N GLN A 23 17.44 18.96 -21.31
CA GLN A 23 16.88 17.64 -21.27
C GLN A 23 16.24 17.51 -19.89
N ASP A 24 14.95 17.75 -19.85
CA ASP A 24 14.10 17.27 -18.80
C ASP A 24 14.18 15.74 -18.85
N SER A 25 15.15 15.22 -18.11
CA SER A 25 15.24 13.80 -17.85
C SER A 25 14.11 13.47 -16.86
N THR A 26 12.88 13.43 -17.37
CA THR A 26 11.83 12.65 -16.77
C THR A 26 12.31 11.19 -16.79
N LYS A 27 13.12 10.88 -15.79
CA LYS A 27 13.39 9.52 -15.40
C LYS A 27 12.02 8.87 -15.24
N PRO A 28 11.66 7.87 -16.07
CA PRO A 28 10.41 7.17 -15.84
C PRO A 28 10.51 6.62 -14.42
N GLU A 29 9.68 7.13 -13.52
CA GLU A 29 9.46 6.48 -12.25
C GLU A 29 9.07 5.05 -12.61
N LYS A 30 10.02 4.15 -12.41
CA LYS A 30 9.80 2.74 -12.40
C LYS A 30 8.72 2.56 -11.34
N LYS A 31 7.43 2.53 -11.76
CA LYS A 31 6.38 1.94 -10.96
C LYS A 31 6.90 0.57 -10.59
N SER A 32 7.54 0.49 -9.43
CA SER A 32 7.80 -0.75 -8.79
C SER A 32 6.43 -1.38 -8.64
N SER A 33 6.10 -2.30 -9.54
CA SER A 33 5.04 -3.24 -9.31
C SER A 33 5.55 -4.08 -8.14
N SER A 34 5.38 -3.55 -6.93
CA SER A 34 5.58 -4.34 -5.73
C SER A 34 4.56 -5.45 -5.84
N LYS A 35 5.05 -6.62 -6.26
CA LYS A 35 4.28 -7.86 -6.25
C LYS A 35 3.65 -7.93 -4.88
N SER A 36 2.37 -7.61 -4.77
CA SER A 36 1.67 -7.55 -3.49
C SER A 36 1.86 -8.88 -2.81
N LYS A 37 2.39 -8.86 -1.58
CA LYS A 37 2.60 -10.08 -0.83
C LYS A 37 1.24 -10.69 -0.51
N ILE A 38 1.01 -11.91 -0.99
CA ILE A 38 -0.24 -12.65 -0.80
C ILE A 38 0.04 -13.83 0.11
N GLN A 39 -0.85 -14.04 1.09
CA GLN A 39 -0.82 -15.19 2.00
C GLN A 39 -2.18 -15.86 2.02
N TYR A 40 -2.18 -17.17 2.19
CA TYR A 40 -3.39 -17.98 2.36
C TYR A 40 -3.35 -18.67 3.72
N GLY A 41 -4.47 -18.76 4.39
CA GLY A 41 -4.56 -19.44 5.67
C GLY A 41 -5.93 -19.34 6.30
N LEU A 42 -6.00 -19.73 7.59
CA LEU A 42 -7.21 -19.67 8.39
C LEU A 42 -7.36 -18.30 9.07
N ALA A 43 -8.57 -17.80 9.10
CA ALA A 43 -8.98 -16.65 9.88
C ALA A 43 -10.03 -17.01 10.92
N SER A 44 -9.96 -16.35 12.06
CA SER A 44 -11.03 -16.27 13.04
C SER A 44 -11.33 -14.82 13.41
N PHE A 45 -12.07 -14.56 14.43
CA PHE A 45 -12.36 -13.23 14.93
C PHE A 45 -12.38 -13.16 16.45
N TYR A 46 -12.17 -11.95 16.98
CA TYR A 46 -12.14 -11.70 18.41
C TYR A 46 -13.50 -11.90 19.10
N SER A 47 -13.46 -12.47 20.29
CA SER A 47 -14.56 -12.41 21.24
C SER A 47 -14.80 -10.98 21.75
N ASN A 48 -16.03 -10.65 22.13
CA ASN A 48 -16.39 -9.34 22.69
C ASN A 48 -15.67 -9.02 24.01
N LYS A 49 -15.17 -10.02 24.74
CA LYS A 49 -14.41 -9.82 25.98
C LYS A 49 -13.11 -9.03 25.77
N PHE A 50 -12.62 -8.91 24.54
CA PHE A 50 -11.40 -8.16 24.20
C PHE A 50 -11.66 -6.67 23.98
N ASN A 51 -12.93 -6.23 23.87
CA ASN A 51 -13.25 -4.81 23.75
C ASN A 51 -12.65 -4.02 24.92
N GLY A 52 -12.03 -2.89 24.63
CA GLY A 52 -11.42 -2.02 25.63
C GLY A 52 -9.98 -2.38 26.01
N ARG A 53 -9.43 -3.51 25.54
CA ARG A 53 -8.03 -3.88 25.76
C ARG A 53 -7.09 -3.15 24.81
N LYS A 54 -5.89 -2.88 25.26
CA LYS A 54 -4.80 -2.38 24.39
C LYS A 54 -4.36 -3.49 23.45
N THR A 55 -4.19 -3.13 22.20
CA THR A 55 -3.57 -3.99 21.18
C THR A 55 -2.04 -3.83 21.18
N ALA A 56 -1.33 -4.62 20.39
CA ALA A 56 0.13 -4.58 20.31
C ALA A 56 0.68 -3.23 19.86
N ASN A 57 -0.06 -2.45 19.07
CA ASN A 57 0.35 -1.10 18.67
C ASN A 57 -0.08 0.00 19.65
N GLY A 58 -0.72 -0.35 20.77
CA GLY A 58 -1.19 0.59 21.79
C GLY A 58 -2.59 1.16 21.60
N GLU A 59 -3.25 0.85 20.49
CA GLU A 59 -4.64 1.23 20.26
C GLU A 59 -5.59 0.47 21.20
N ILE A 60 -6.75 1.05 21.50
CA ILE A 60 -7.81 0.37 22.23
C ILE A 60 -8.62 -0.48 21.24
N PHE A 61 -8.69 -1.78 21.51
CA PHE A 61 -9.42 -2.69 20.65
C PHE A 61 -10.95 -2.44 20.70
N SER A 62 -11.56 -2.43 19.53
CA SER A 62 -13.02 -2.40 19.37
C SER A 62 -13.45 -3.36 18.27
N ASN A 63 -14.39 -4.23 18.58
CA ASN A 63 -15.00 -5.13 17.59
C ASN A 63 -15.85 -4.42 16.53
N GLN A 64 -16.08 -3.12 16.67
CA GLN A 64 -16.80 -2.30 15.69
C GLN A 64 -15.89 -1.69 14.63
N LYS A 65 -14.57 -1.68 14.83
CA LYS A 65 -13.57 -1.16 13.89
C LYS A 65 -13.07 -2.26 12.95
N LEU A 66 -12.59 -1.88 11.79
CA LEU A 66 -12.02 -2.80 10.80
C LEU A 66 -10.52 -2.99 11.06
N THR A 67 -10.20 -3.84 12.02
CA THR A 67 -8.83 -4.16 12.44
C THR A 67 -8.62 -5.66 12.55
N ALA A 68 -7.36 -6.06 12.65
CA ALA A 68 -6.98 -7.45 12.80
C ALA A 68 -5.65 -7.63 13.53
N ALA A 69 -5.46 -8.82 14.12
CA ALA A 69 -4.17 -9.34 14.53
C ALA A 69 -3.59 -10.23 13.43
N HIS A 70 -2.29 -10.14 13.21
CA HIS A 70 -1.59 -10.99 12.25
C HIS A 70 -0.32 -11.56 12.88
N ASN A 71 0.10 -12.76 12.44
CA ASN A 71 1.24 -13.44 13.03
C ASN A 71 2.60 -12.85 12.63
N THR A 72 2.75 -12.25 11.46
CA THR A 72 4.04 -11.78 10.94
C THR A 72 4.05 -10.38 10.35
N LEU A 73 2.94 -9.89 9.79
CA LEU A 73 2.92 -8.59 9.13
C LEU A 73 3.17 -7.43 10.10
N PRO A 74 3.91 -6.40 9.68
CA PRO A 74 4.17 -5.24 10.53
C PRO A 74 2.89 -4.55 11.00
N LEU A 75 2.88 -4.07 12.25
CA LEU A 75 1.79 -3.26 12.78
C LEU A 75 1.60 -1.99 11.95
N GLY A 76 0.35 -1.60 11.71
CA GLY A 76 -0.02 -0.47 10.85
C GLY A 76 -0.15 -0.82 9.36
N THR A 77 0.06 -2.07 8.98
CA THR A 77 -0.13 -2.54 7.60
C THR A 77 -1.61 -2.70 7.30
N TYR A 78 -2.04 -2.19 6.14
CA TYR A 78 -3.37 -2.45 5.59
C TYR A 78 -3.33 -3.68 4.71
N VAL A 79 -4.34 -4.52 4.84
CA VAL A 79 -4.49 -5.74 4.05
C VAL A 79 -5.93 -5.87 3.54
N ARG A 80 -6.08 -6.45 2.35
CA ARG A 80 -7.38 -6.93 1.88
C ARG A 80 -7.50 -8.40 2.23
N VAL A 81 -8.52 -8.72 2.98
CA VAL A 81 -8.86 -10.10 3.36
C VAL A 81 -10.04 -10.54 2.53
N THR A 82 -9.89 -11.66 1.84
CA THR A 82 -10.94 -12.27 1.02
C THR A 82 -11.31 -13.62 1.61
N ASN A 83 -12.59 -13.81 1.92
CA ASN A 83 -13.14 -15.11 2.31
C ASN A 83 -13.25 -16.00 1.07
N LEU A 84 -12.50 -17.09 1.02
CA LEU A 84 -12.44 -17.95 -0.15
C LEU A 84 -13.73 -18.76 -0.40
N ARG A 85 -14.61 -18.87 0.60
CA ARG A 85 -15.91 -19.57 0.45
C ARG A 85 -16.91 -18.76 -0.38
N ASN A 86 -17.03 -17.47 -0.10
CA ASN A 86 -18.05 -16.61 -0.69
C ASN A 86 -17.50 -15.45 -1.52
N LYS A 87 -16.16 -15.31 -1.62
CA LYS A 87 -15.45 -14.27 -2.36
C LYS A 87 -15.67 -12.84 -1.85
N ARG A 88 -16.28 -12.65 -0.68
CA ARG A 88 -16.38 -11.35 -0.03
C ARG A 88 -15.01 -10.89 0.47
N SER A 89 -14.76 -9.60 0.41
CA SER A 89 -13.51 -9.01 0.88
C SER A 89 -13.75 -7.79 1.78
N VAL A 90 -12.76 -7.50 2.62
CA VAL A 90 -12.74 -6.33 3.49
C VAL A 90 -11.30 -5.86 3.65
N VAL A 91 -11.10 -4.56 3.76
CA VAL A 91 -9.79 -3.97 4.10
C VAL A 91 -9.73 -3.73 5.59
N VAL A 92 -8.68 -4.21 6.23
CA VAL A 92 -8.43 -4.04 7.66
C VAL A 92 -7.01 -3.53 7.91
N LYS A 93 -6.83 -2.85 9.04
CA LYS A 93 -5.52 -2.45 9.54
C LYS A 93 -5.00 -3.47 10.53
N ILE A 94 -3.77 -3.92 10.37
CA ILE A 94 -3.10 -4.77 11.35
C ILE A 94 -2.65 -3.91 12.52
N ASN A 95 -3.26 -4.07 13.67
CA ASN A 95 -2.95 -3.32 14.90
C ASN A 95 -2.58 -4.21 16.08
N ASP A 96 -2.60 -5.53 15.90
CA ASP A 96 -2.33 -6.47 16.95
C ASP A 96 -1.52 -7.67 16.46
N ARG A 97 -1.01 -8.44 17.39
CA ARG A 97 -0.12 -9.57 17.13
C ARG A 97 -0.78 -10.89 17.52
N LEU A 98 -0.83 -11.80 16.57
CA LEU A 98 -1.16 -13.19 16.78
C LEU A 98 0.13 -13.99 16.97
N HIS A 99 0.13 -14.95 17.91
CA HIS A 99 1.32 -15.76 18.15
C HIS A 99 1.75 -16.51 16.88
N HIS A 100 3.04 -16.49 16.55
CA HIS A 100 3.55 -17.07 15.30
C HIS A 100 3.33 -18.58 15.14
N LYS A 101 3.19 -19.32 16.24
CA LYS A 101 2.85 -20.75 16.25
C LYS A 101 1.37 -21.05 16.12
N ASN A 102 0.52 -20.01 16.05
CA ASN A 102 -0.92 -20.23 15.85
C ASN A 102 -1.17 -20.79 14.45
N LYS A 103 -2.07 -21.75 14.35
CA LYS A 103 -2.49 -22.34 13.05
C LYS A 103 -3.23 -21.32 12.18
N ARG A 104 -3.86 -20.31 12.78
CA ARG A 104 -4.47 -19.19 12.08
C ARG A 104 -3.41 -18.16 11.72
N ILE A 105 -3.59 -17.48 10.61
CA ILE A 105 -2.69 -16.39 10.20
C ILE A 105 -3.23 -15.01 10.61
N ILE A 106 -4.52 -14.88 10.80
CA ILE A 106 -5.20 -13.61 11.07
C ILE A 106 -6.42 -13.83 11.98
N ASP A 107 -6.59 -12.94 12.95
CA ASP A 107 -7.80 -12.81 13.76
C ASP A 107 -8.41 -11.43 13.51
N LEU A 108 -9.64 -11.42 13.01
CA LEU A 108 -10.34 -10.22 12.57
C LEU A 108 -11.20 -9.63 13.70
N SER A 109 -11.49 -8.34 13.65
CA SER A 109 -12.58 -7.78 14.42
C SER A 109 -13.92 -8.41 13.99
N ARG A 110 -14.90 -8.41 14.88
CA ARG A 110 -16.24 -8.92 14.55
C ARG A 110 -16.88 -8.16 13.39
N ALA A 111 -16.68 -6.84 13.31
CA ALA A 111 -17.16 -6.06 12.17
C ALA A 111 -16.60 -6.55 10.84
N ALA A 112 -15.30 -6.84 10.78
CA ALA A 112 -14.67 -7.40 9.58
C ALA A 112 -15.20 -8.81 9.26
N ALA A 113 -15.32 -9.67 10.27
CA ALA A 113 -15.84 -11.02 10.09
C ALA A 113 -17.31 -11.03 9.63
N THR A 114 -18.12 -10.07 10.09
CA THR A 114 -19.49 -9.88 9.62
C THR A 114 -19.52 -9.51 8.14
N LYS A 115 -18.68 -8.59 7.71
CA LYS A 115 -18.55 -8.21 6.29
C LYS A 115 -18.11 -9.39 5.42
N LEU A 116 -17.26 -10.26 5.93
CA LEU A 116 -16.81 -11.48 5.25
C LEU A 116 -17.82 -12.63 5.32
N GLY A 117 -18.84 -12.53 6.17
CA GLY A 117 -19.92 -13.48 6.25
C GLY A 117 -19.57 -14.83 6.88
N PHE A 118 -18.66 -14.88 7.87
CA PHE A 118 -18.29 -16.13 8.52
C PHE A 118 -18.51 -16.19 10.04
N ILE A 119 -19.34 -15.30 10.59
CA ILE A 119 -19.64 -15.29 12.03
C ILE A 119 -20.18 -16.64 12.53
N LYS A 120 -21.06 -17.26 11.77
CA LYS A 120 -21.67 -18.54 12.15
C LYS A 120 -20.66 -19.69 12.17
N SER A 121 -19.76 -19.74 11.20
CA SER A 121 -18.75 -20.79 11.11
C SER A 121 -17.58 -20.58 12.09
N GLY A 122 -17.31 -19.35 12.50
CA GLY A 122 -16.22 -18.99 13.40
C GLY A 122 -14.82 -19.03 12.77
N LEU A 123 -14.62 -19.84 11.76
CA LEU A 123 -13.39 -20.02 11.01
C LEU A 123 -13.67 -20.05 9.52
N THR A 124 -12.75 -19.52 8.74
CA THR A 124 -12.80 -19.62 7.28
C THR A 124 -11.39 -19.52 6.66
N ARG A 125 -11.23 -20.08 5.48
CA ARG A 125 -10.00 -19.88 4.71
C ARG A 125 -10.05 -18.54 4.01
N VAL A 126 -8.95 -17.80 4.09
CA VAL A 126 -8.82 -16.47 3.53
C VAL A 126 -7.59 -16.32 2.66
N LYS A 127 -7.67 -15.37 1.74
CA LYS A 127 -6.53 -14.76 1.06
C LYS A 127 -6.27 -13.39 1.71
N VAL A 128 -5.03 -13.13 2.10
CA VAL A 128 -4.58 -11.86 2.67
C VAL A 128 -3.63 -11.20 1.67
N GLU A 129 -3.98 -10.02 1.18
CA GLU A 129 -3.20 -9.22 0.23
C GLU A 129 -2.69 -7.97 0.93
N VAL A 130 -1.37 -7.79 0.97
CA VAL A 130 -0.74 -6.62 1.58
C VAL A 130 -0.91 -5.39 0.69
N LEU A 131 -1.51 -4.33 1.23
CA LEU A 131 -1.75 -3.07 0.54
C LEU A 131 -0.72 -1.98 0.89
N GLY A 132 -0.05 -2.10 2.04
CA GLY A 132 0.96 -1.16 2.52
C GLY A 132 0.55 -0.41 3.78
N LYS A 133 1.26 0.66 4.08
CA LYS A 133 1.09 1.46 5.32
C LYS A 133 0.03 2.56 5.21
N LYS A 134 -0.48 2.80 4.03
CA LYS A 134 -1.54 3.79 3.79
C LYS A 134 -2.85 3.07 3.47
N PRO A 135 -3.99 3.60 3.92
CA PRO A 135 -5.27 3.06 3.50
C PRO A 135 -5.38 3.18 1.97
N PRO A 136 -6.05 2.23 1.31
CA PRO A 136 -6.28 2.34 -0.13
C PRO A 136 -7.12 3.58 -0.42
N SER A 137 -6.80 4.25 -1.53
CA SER A 137 -7.64 5.34 -2.06
C SER A 137 -9.04 4.81 -2.39
N LYS A 138 -10.03 5.62 -2.08
CA LYS A 138 -11.41 5.33 -2.45
C LYS A 138 -11.59 5.40 -3.97
#